data_e4f680e24231110ab333aedca683e63a
#
_entry.id   e4f680e24231110ab333aedca683e63a
#
_cell.length_a   1.000
_cell.length_b   1.000
_cell.length_c   1.000
_cell.angle_alpha   90.00
_cell.angle_beta   90.00
_cell.angle_gamma   90.00
#
_symmetry.space_group_name_H-M   'P 1'
#
loop_
_entity.id
_entity.type
_entity.pdbx_description
1 polymer ?
#
loop_
_entity_poly.entity_id
_entity_poly.type
_entity_poly.pdbx_seq_one_letter_code
_entity_poly.pdbx_strand_id
1 'polypeptide(L)'
;MQKIIIFGYSGMGRFVQYSLDIKQYQVVAFLDNCEKIWNGENKIPILSPEKVKELEYDFIVISLAEYEEEMKRQLISYGVSEEKIITFMRLDLKWQEPRYAMMRNCMNTIIERNILGSMAELGVYKGEFSACLNQMLPDRKLYLFDTFEGFHNNDKNEKDTILGGMEEFKDTSVQIVMKKMIEPNSVIVKKGYFPDTAKGIEEKFCFVSIDVVYINLHIMVWSIFIRGYLMEDIFLFMILILIIGLV
;
A
#
# COMPACT_ATOMS: atom_id res chain seq x y z
N MET A 1 -15.96 -5.26 -16.27
CA MET A 1 -14.90 -4.45 -15.65
C MET A 1 -15.28 -3.00 -15.89
N GLN A 2 -15.41 -2.22 -14.82
CA GLN A 2 -15.83 -0.81 -14.91
C GLN A 2 -14.66 0.07 -15.35
N LYS A 3 -14.95 0.99 -16.26
CA LYS A 3 -13.96 1.94 -16.80
C LYS A 3 -13.91 3.19 -15.93
N ILE A 4 -12.73 3.56 -15.44
CA ILE A 4 -12.55 4.70 -14.57
C ILE A 4 -11.60 5.71 -15.21
N ILE A 5 -11.94 6.97 -15.08
CA ILE A 5 -11.06 8.11 -15.33
C ILE A 5 -10.60 8.65 -13.98
N ILE A 6 -9.34 9.02 -13.86
CA ILE A 6 -8.81 9.71 -12.67
C ILE A 6 -8.51 11.16 -13.05
N PHE A 7 -9.08 12.12 -12.32
CA PHE A 7 -8.77 13.53 -12.50
C PHE A 7 -7.71 13.97 -11.50
N GLY A 8 -6.57 14.42 -12.01
CA GLY A 8 -5.36 14.79 -11.33
C GLY A 8 -4.25 13.75 -11.53
N TYR A 9 -3.27 14.01 -12.39
CA TYR A 9 -2.07 13.19 -12.58
C TYR A 9 -0.95 13.67 -11.66
N SER A 10 -1.09 13.35 -10.40
CA SER A 10 -0.13 13.67 -9.33
C SER A 10 0.31 12.39 -8.62
N GLY A 11 1.09 12.52 -7.56
CA GLY A 11 1.36 11.41 -6.66
C GLY A 11 0.08 10.78 -6.12
N MET A 12 -0.93 11.60 -5.78
CA MET A 12 -2.22 11.14 -5.30
C MET A 12 -3.02 10.44 -6.42
N GLY A 13 -3.04 10.97 -7.64
CA GLY A 13 -3.73 10.31 -8.76
C GLY A 13 -3.16 8.94 -9.07
N ARG A 14 -1.83 8.79 -9.02
CA ARG A 14 -1.19 7.47 -9.16
C ARG A 14 -1.49 6.56 -7.98
N PHE A 15 -1.56 7.10 -6.78
CA PHE A 15 -1.98 6.34 -5.61
C PHE A 15 -3.41 5.80 -5.75
N VAL A 16 -4.36 6.63 -6.24
CA VAL A 16 -5.72 6.20 -6.58
C VAL A 16 -5.69 5.06 -7.59
N GLN A 17 -4.94 5.22 -8.69
CA GLN A 17 -4.78 4.17 -9.71
C GLN A 17 -4.35 2.84 -9.10
N TYR A 18 -3.34 2.88 -8.23
CA TYR A 18 -2.78 1.67 -7.62
C TYR A 18 -3.69 1.06 -6.55
N SER A 19 -4.53 1.87 -5.91
CA SER A 19 -5.46 1.39 -4.89
C SER A 19 -6.71 0.69 -5.42
N LEU A 20 -7.03 0.86 -6.71
CA LEU A 20 -8.20 0.22 -7.32
C LEU A 20 -7.97 -1.29 -7.53
N ASP A 21 -9.01 -2.08 -7.29
CA ASP A 21 -8.99 -3.51 -7.62
C ASP A 21 -8.99 -3.71 -9.14
N ILE A 22 -7.85 -4.11 -9.69
CA ILE A 22 -7.65 -4.31 -11.14
C ILE A 22 -8.53 -5.39 -11.77
N LYS A 23 -9.18 -6.25 -10.98
CA LYS A 23 -10.14 -7.24 -11.46
C LYS A 23 -11.50 -6.64 -11.72
N GLN A 24 -11.82 -5.54 -11.03
CA GLN A 24 -13.12 -4.87 -11.14
C GLN A 24 -13.03 -3.59 -11.95
N TYR A 25 -11.90 -2.86 -11.87
CA TYR A 25 -11.73 -1.53 -12.41
C TYR A 25 -10.57 -1.43 -13.39
N GLN A 26 -10.79 -0.68 -14.46
CA GLN A 26 -9.77 -0.34 -15.45
C GLN A 26 -9.64 1.18 -15.53
N VAL A 27 -8.47 1.73 -15.23
CA VAL A 27 -8.21 3.13 -15.49
C VAL A 27 -7.96 3.32 -17.00
N VAL A 28 -8.80 4.08 -17.65
CA VAL A 28 -8.75 4.30 -19.10
C VAL A 28 -8.04 5.58 -19.48
N ALA A 29 -8.05 6.59 -18.61
CA ALA A 29 -7.34 7.85 -18.81
C ALA A 29 -7.10 8.57 -17.48
N PHE A 30 -6.12 9.46 -17.47
CA PHE A 30 -6.03 10.56 -16.53
C PHE A 30 -6.49 11.84 -17.21
N LEU A 31 -7.15 12.71 -16.44
CA LEU A 31 -7.37 14.10 -16.82
C LEU A 31 -6.47 14.99 -15.97
N ASP A 32 -5.93 16.06 -16.54
CA ASP A 32 -5.13 17.02 -15.78
C ASP A 32 -5.19 18.39 -16.43
N ASN A 33 -5.12 19.46 -15.63
CA ASN A 33 -5.13 20.83 -16.09
C ASN A 33 -3.75 21.33 -16.59
N CYS A 34 -2.69 20.54 -16.34
CA CYS A 34 -1.34 20.89 -16.74
C CYS A 34 -1.04 20.42 -18.18
N GLU A 35 -1.04 21.35 -19.14
CA GLU A 35 -0.80 21.04 -20.55
C GLU A 35 0.55 20.36 -20.83
N LYS A 36 1.55 20.63 -19.99
CA LYS A 36 2.92 20.11 -20.18
C LYS A 36 3.02 18.59 -20.08
N ILE A 37 2.03 17.94 -19.46
CA ILE A 37 2.04 16.48 -19.24
C ILE A 37 1.09 15.74 -20.20
N TRP A 38 0.33 16.46 -21.03
CA TRP A 38 -0.58 15.82 -21.98
C TRP A 38 0.20 15.10 -23.10
N ASN A 39 -0.40 14.03 -23.61
CA ASN A 39 0.12 13.28 -24.76
C ASN A 39 1.54 12.71 -24.58
N GLY A 40 2.00 12.54 -23.33
CA GLY A 40 3.24 11.84 -23.02
C GLY A 40 3.17 10.34 -23.36
N GLU A 41 4.33 9.68 -23.47
CA GLU A 41 4.45 8.22 -23.68
C GLU A 41 4.07 7.41 -22.43
N ASN A 42 2.86 7.62 -21.92
CA ASN A 42 2.36 6.87 -20.76
C ASN A 42 1.47 5.71 -21.22
N LYS A 43 1.53 4.58 -20.53
CA LYS A 43 0.64 3.42 -20.80
C LYS A 43 -0.85 3.81 -20.72
N ILE A 44 -1.20 4.72 -19.82
CA ILE A 44 -2.52 5.31 -19.68
C ILE A 44 -2.42 6.77 -20.12
N PRO A 45 -3.24 7.22 -21.08
CA PRO A 45 -3.14 8.57 -21.60
C PRO A 45 -3.46 9.61 -20.53
N ILE A 46 -2.75 10.74 -20.58
CA ILE A 46 -3.02 11.93 -19.78
C ILE A 46 -3.58 12.98 -20.74
N LEU A 47 -4.80 13.41 -20.50
CA LEU A 47 -5.56 14.24 -21.43
C LEU A 47 -6.02 15.54 -20.76
N SER A 48 -6.34 16.55 -21.59
CA SER A 48 -7.04 17.74 -21.08
C SER A 48 -8.44 17.36 -20.56
N PRO A 49 -8.95 18.04 -19.52
CA PRO A 49 -10.24 17.69 -18.92
C PRO A 49 -11.43 17.77 -19.89
N GLU A 50 -11.39 18.64 -20.90
CA GLU A 50 -12.44 18.74 -21.90
C GLU A 50 -12.60 17.48 -22.77
N LYS A 51 -11.53 16.66 -22.89
CA LYS A 51 -11.53 15.39 -23.60
C LYS A 51 -12.43 14.32 -22.96
N VAL A 52 -12.89 14.56 -21.75
CA VAL A 52 -13.87 13.68 -21.09
C VAL A 52 -15.09 13.36 -21.96
N LYS A 53 -15.48 14.29 -22.83
CA LYS A 53 -16.63 14.11 -23.76
C LYS A 53 -16.40 13.04 -24.82
N GLU A 54 -15.13 12.75 -25.12
CA GLU A 54 -14.73 11.80 -26.15
C GLU A 54 -14.45 10.40 -25.60
N LEU A 55 -14.54 10.22 -24.28
CA LEU A 55 -14.15 8.99 -23.59
C LEU A 55 -15.36 8.18 -23.15
N GLU A 56 -15.22 6.86 -23.18
CA GLU A 56 -16.16 5.92 -22.58
C GLU A 56 -15.71 5.58 -21.16
N TYR A 57 -16.54 5.85 -20.17
CA TYR A 57 -16.28 5.57 -18.77
C TYR A 57 -17.56 5.38 -17.96
N ASP A 58 -17.43 4.67 -16.84
CA ASP A 58 -18.49 4.50 -15.85
C ASP A 58 -18.42 5.60 -14.78
N PHE A 59 -17.21 5.89 -14.27
CA PHE A 59 -16.98 6.87 -13.22
C PHE A 59 -15.72 7.71 -13.46
N ILE A 60 -15.71 8.90 -12.84
CA ILE A 60 -14.51 9.76 -12.73
C ILE A 60 -14.19 9.90 -11.25
N VAL A 61 -12.94 9.62 -10.88
CA VAL A 61 -12.44 9.80 -9.52
C VAL A 61 -11.60 11.07 -9.45
N ILE A 62 -12.03 12.04 -8.65
CA ILE A 62 -11.21 13.22 -8.31
C ILE A 62 -10.21 12.80 -7.25
N SER A 63 -8.91 12.93 -7.56
CA SER A 63 -7.83 12.47 -6.69
C SER A 63 -7.36 13.51 -5.68
N LEU A 64 -7.66 14.80 -5.89
CA LEU A 64 -7.18 15.92 -5.08
C LEU A 64 -8.31 16.51 -4.24
N ALA A 65 -8.34 16.20 -2.96
CA ALA A 65 -9.39 16.69 -2.05
C ALA A 65 -9.43 18.21 -1.93
N GLU A 66 -8.27 18.88 -1.99
CA GLU A 66 -8.16 20.34 -1.88
C GLU A 66 -8.86 21.08 -3.03
N TYR A 67 -8.93 20.45 -4.22
CA TYR A 67 -9.52 21.01 -5.44
C TYR A 67 -10.82 20.33 -5.85
N GLU A 68 -11.41 19.54 -4.95
CA GLU A 68 -12.60 18.72 -5.25
C GLU A 68 -13.72 19.53 -5.88
N GLU A 69 -14.12 20.64 -5.25
CA GLU A 69 -15.23 21.45 -5.70
C GLU A 69 -14.95 22.19 -7.02
N GLU A 70 -13.70 22.57 -7.26
CA GLU A 70 -13.29 23.22 -8.51
C GLU A 70 -13.31 22.21 -9.67
N MET A 71 -12.68 21.05 -9.46
CA MET A 71 -12.61 19.97 -10.45
C MET A 71 -13.99 19.40 -10.76
N LYS A 72 -14.85 19.28 -9.75
CA LYS A 72 -16.25 18.84 -9.92
C LYS A 72 -17.04 19.83 -10.78
N ARG A 73 -16.95 21.12 -10.49
CA ARG A 73 -17.60 22.17 -11.30
C ARG A 73 -17.09 22.18 -12.75
N GLN A 74 -15.80 21.96 -12.93
CA GLN A 74 -15.19 21.86 -14.25
C GLN A 74 -15.75 20.67 -15.04
N LEU A 75 -15.83 19.48 -14.45
CA LEU A 75 -16.41 18.29 -15.09
C LEU A 75 -17.88 18.50 -15.46
N ILE A 76 -18.67 19.08 -14.55
CA ILE A 76 -20.08 19.39 -14.80
C ILE A 76 -20.21 20.37 -15.98
N SER A 77 -19.33 21.37 -16.10
CA SER A 77 -19.34 22.31 -17.22
C SER A 77 -19.05 21.63 -18.56
N TYR A 78 -18.40 20.49 -18.54
CA TYR A 78 -18.18 19.65 -19.72
C TYR A 78 -19.31 18.62 -19.97
N GLY A 79 -20.38 18.67 -19.15
CA GLY A 79 -21.56 17.81 -19.32
C GLY A 79 -21.47 16.45 -18.61
N VAL A 80 -20.52 16.29 -17.71
CA VAL A 80 -20.45 15.08 -16.88
C VAL A 80 -21.56 15.11 -15.85
N SER A 81 -22.32 14.02 -15.73
CA SER A 81 -23.34 13.85 -14.70
C SER A 81 -22.68 13.75 -13.33
N GLU A 82 -23.25 14.46 -12.35
CA GLU A 82 -22.71 14.51 -10.97
C GLU A 82 -22.63 13.14 -10.31
N GLU A 83 -23.57 12.25 -10.62
CA GLU A 83 -23.63 10.88 -10.11
C GLU A 83 -22.44 9.99 -10.56
N LYS A 84 -21.77 10.39 -11.66
CA LYS A 84 -20.55 9.73 -12.15
C LYS A 84 -19.27 10.28 -11.53
N ILE A 85 -19.34 11.33 -10.74
CA ILE A 85 -18.18 11.97 -10.13
C ILE A 85 -18.04 11.46 -8.69
N ILE A 86 -16.93 10.81 -8.41
CA ILE A 86 -16.60 10.27 -7.10
C ILE A 86 -15.32 10.95 -6.62
N THR A 87 -15.28 11.35 -5.36
CA THR A 87 -14.05 11.83 -4.76
C THR A 87 -13.30 10.67 -4.12
N PHE A 88 -11.99 10.75 -4.12
CA PHE A 88 -11.16 9.72 -3.51
C PHE A 88 -11.54 9.45 -2.05
N MET A 89 -11.84 10.51 -1.29
CA MET A 89 -12.25 10.41 0.11
C MET A 89 -13.61 9.72 0.32
N ARG A 90 -14.43 9.63 -0.73
CA ARG A 90 -15.74 8.96 -0.72
C ARG A 90 -15.75 7.62 -1.43
N LEU A 91 -14.60 7.18 -1.96
CA LEU A 91 -14.50 5.83 -2.47
C LEU A 91 -14.81 4.87 -1.31
N ASP A 92 -15.81 4.04 -1.48
CA ASP A 92 -16.14 3.00 -0.52
C ASP A 92 -14.88 2.16 -0.25
N LEU A 93 -14.60 1.86 1.00
CA LEU A 93 -13.47 1.01 1.41
C LEU A 93 -13.44 -0.32 0.68
N LYS A 94 -14.58 -0.81 0.19
CA LYS A 94 -14.65 -1.99 -0.68
C LYS A 94 -13.94 -1.83 -2.03
N TRP A 95 -13.74 -0.58 -2.48
CA TRP A 95 -13.06 -0.25 -3.72
C TRP A 95 -11.56 -0.09 -3.53
N GLN A 96 -11.16 0.12 -2.28
CA GLN A 96 -9.81 0.47 -1.90
C GLN A 96 -9.29 -0.46 -0.84
N GLU A 97 -8.21 -1.07 -1.17
CA GLU A 97 -7.25 -1.59 -0.22
C GLU A 97 -5.86 -1.13 -0.66
N PRO A 98 -5.52 0.15 -0.42
CA PRO A 98 -4.28 0.74 -0.92
C PRO A 98 -3.05 -0.08 -0.58
N ARG A 99 -3.00 -0.62 0.63
CA ARG A 99 -1.92 -1.49 1.10
C ARG A 99 -1.76 -2.73 0.22
N TYR A 100 -2.87 -3.42 -0.08
CA TYR A 100 -2.87 -4.62 -0.93
C TYR A 100 -2.62 -4.29 -2.39
N ALA A 101 -3.12 -3.17 -2.89
CA ALA A 101 -2.86 -2.72 -4.25
C ALA A 101 -1.38 -2.38 -4.46
N MET A 102 -0.76 -1.68 -3.52
CA MET A 102 0.67 -1.39 -3.54
C MET A 102 1.49 -2.69 -3.47
N MET A 103 1.13 -3.61 -2.58
CA MET A 103 1.75 -4.92 -2.49
C MET A 103 1.71 -5.65 -3.83
N ARG A 104 0.53 -5.74 -4.47
CA ARG A 104 0.40 -6.40 -5.79
C ARG A 104 1.31 -5.78 -6.84
N ASN A 105 1.41 -4.45 -6.89
CA ASN A 105 2.32 -3.76 -7.79
C ASN A 105 3.78 -4.09 -7.52
N CYS A 106 4.18 -4.11 -6.26
CA CYS A 106 5.54 -4.49 -5.87
C CYS A 106 5.85 -5.93 -6.27
N MET A 107 4.93 -6.86 -5.99
CA MET A 107 5.10 -8.27 -6.35
C MET A 107 5.21 -8.46 -7.87
N ASN A 108 4.36 -7.78 -8.65
CA ASN A 108 4.45 -7.82 -10.11
C ASN A 108 5.80 -7.29 -10.60
N THR A 109 6.29 -6.17 -10.04
CA THR A 109 7.60 -5.62 -10.40
C THR A 109 8.74 -6.59 -10.03
N ILE A 110 8.67 -7.23 -8.85
CA ILE A 110 9.64 -8.23 -8.40
C ILE A 110 9.69 -9.41 -9.37
N ILE A 111 8.52 -9.88 -9.81
CA ILE A 111 8.41 -10.98 -10.78
C ILE A 111 8.95 -10.55 -12.16
N GLU A 112 8.45 -9.43 -12.70
CA GLU A 112 8.82 -8.93 -14.04
C GLU A 112 10.31 -8.65 -14.18
N ARG A 113 10.94 -8.13 -13.11
CA ARG A 113 12.38 -7.79 -13.10
C ARG A 113 13.26 -8.92 -12.54
N ASN A 114 12.67 -10.05 -12.16
CA ASN A 114 13.36 -11.18 -11.54
C ASN A 114 14.23 -10.74 -10.34
N ILE A 115 13.71 -9.86 -9.47
CA ILE A 115 14.42 -9.39 -8.27
C ILE A 115 14.51 -10.55 -7.28
N LEU A 116 15.73 -10.94 -6.92
CA LEU A 116 15.97 -12.04 -5.98
C LEU A 116 15.89 -11.55 -4.53
N GLY A 117 15.54 -12.47 -3.62
CA GLY A 117 15.53 -12.23 -2.18
C GLY A 117 14.29 -12.77 -1.49
N SER A 118 14.32 -12.73 -0.17
CA SER A 118 13.23 -13.13 0.71
C SER A 118 12.24 -11.97 0.91
N MET A 119 11.10 -12.26 1.49
CA MET A 119 10.14 -11.25 1.92
C MET A 119 10.12 -11.14 3.45
N ALA A 120 9.73 -9.98 3.98
CA ALA A 120 9.54 -9.78 5.40
C ALA A 120 8.31 -8.92 5.70
N GLU A 121 7.67 -9.22 6.83
CA GLU A 121 6.66 -8.36 7.44
C GLU A 121 6.99 -8.17 8.91
N LEU A 122 7.02 -6.89 9.34
CA LEU A 122 7.10 -6.48 10.74
C LEU A 122 5.75 -5.90 11.16
N GLY A 123 5.14 -6.50 12.19
CA GLY A 123 3.77 -6.24 12.60
C GLY A 123 2.79 -7.09 11.78
N VAL A 124 2.61 -8.33 12.20
CA VAL A 124 1.85 -9.37 11.46
C VAL A 124 0.40 -9.44 11.91
N TYR A 125 0.14 -9.25 13.20
CA TYR A 125 -1.17 -9.39 13.83
C TYR A 125 -1.84 -10.72 13.49
N LYS A 126 -2.97 -10.71 12.74
CA LYS A 126 -3.70 -11.93 12.33
C LYS A 126 -3.23 -12.53 10.99
N GLY A 127 -2.26 -11.92 10.33
CA GLY A 127 -1.56 -12.46 9.17
C GLY A 127 -2.32 -12.40 7.84
N GLU A 128 -3.34 -11.53 7.70
CA GLU A 128 -4.05 -11.36 6.43
C GLU A 128 -3.11 -10.89 5.32
N PHE A 129 -2.27 -9.91 5.62
CA PHE A 129 -1.32 -9.38 4.64
C PHE A 129 -0.19 -10.38 4.35
N SER A 130 0.33 -11.04 5.39
CA SER A 130 1.30 -12.13 5.26
C SER A 130 0.79 -13.26 4.35
N ALA A 131 -0.50 -13.63 4.50
CA ALA A 131 -1.11 -14.67 3.67
C ALA A 131 -1.12 -14.28 2.18
N CYS A 132 -1.41 -13.01 1.87
CA CYS A 132 -1.34 -12.50 0.50
C CYS A 132 0.09 -12.51 -0.06
N LEU A 133 1.09 -12.12 0.75
CA LEU A 133 2.51 -12.21 0.37
C LEU A 133 2.91 -13.66 0.05
N ASN A 134 2.58 -14.59 0.94
CA ASN A 134 2.86 -16.01 0.79
C ASN A 134 2.18 -16.62 -0.45
N GLN A 135 0.96 -16.18 -0.75
CA GLN A 135 0.23 -16.61 -1.94
C GLN A 135 0.85 -16.09 -3.24
N MET A 136 1.35 -14.86 -3.25
CA MET A 136 1.88 -14.24 -4.47
C MET A 136 3.27 -14.77 -4.85
N LEU A 137 4.10 -15.10 -3.87
CA LEU A 137 5.45 -15.64 -4.06
C LEU A 137 5.69 -16.84 -3.12
N PRO A 138 5.01 -17.98 -3.35
CA PRO A 138 5.03 -19.12 -2.42
C PRO A 138 6.41 -19.77 -2.31
N ASP A 139 7.22 -19.70 -3.35
CA ASP A 139 8.56 -20.28 -3.40
C ASP A 139 9.62 -19.45 -2.65
N ARG A 140 9.24 -18.28 -2.15
CA ARG A 140 10.16 -17.40 -1.44
C ARG A 140 9.98 -17.45 0.05
N LYS A 141 11.09 -17.40 0.79
CA LYS A 141 11.04 -17.29 2.24
C LYS A 141 10.30 -16.03 2.65
N LEU A 142 9.38 -16.15 3.60
CA LEU A 142 8.65 -15.05 4.21
C LEU A 142 8.97 -15.00 5.71
N TYR A 143 9.68 -13.97 6.14
CA TYR A 143 9.99 -13.72 7.54
C TYR A 143 8.88 -12.91 8.19
N LEU A 144 8.33 -13.43 9.30
CA LEU A 144 7.24 -12.81 10.06
C LEU A 144 7.75 -12.38 11.43
N PHE A 145 7.87 -11.07 11.64
CA PHE A 145 8.31 -10.50 12.90
C PHE A 145 7.13 -9.92 13.66
N ASP A 146 6.79 -10.50 14.78
CA ASP A 146 5.73 -10.03 15.68
C ASP A 146 5.93 -10.61 17.08
N THR A 147 5.42 -9.95 18.09
CA THR A 147 5.34 -10.51 19.45
C THR A 147 4.31 -11.62 19.53
N PHE A 148 3.24 -11.55 18.73
CA PHE A 148 2.02 -12.39 18.80
C PHE A 148 1.35 -12.35 20.19
N GLU A 149 1.57 -11.26 20.91
CA GLU A 149 1.08 -11.03 22.28
C GLU A 149 0.58 -9.58 22.47
N GLY A 150 0.51 -8.81 21.35
CA GLY A 150 0.22 -7.38 21.35
C GLY A 150 1.47 -6.54 21.59
N PHE A 151 1.29 -5.31 22.02
CA PHE A 151 2.40 -4.36 22.20
C PHE A 151 3.35 -4.75 23.34
N HIS A 152 4.65 -4.55 23.11
CA HIS A 152 5.67 -4.79 24.11
C HIS A 152 5.83 -3.59 25.06
N ASN A 153 6.18 -3.86 26.33
CA ASN A 153 6.34 -2.78 27.33
C ASN A 153 7.46 -1.77 26.99
N ASN A 154 8.47 -2.19 26.22
CA ASN A 154 9.56 -1.33 25.77
C ASN A 154 9.16 -0.31 24.71
N ASP A 155 7.98 -0.46 24.10
CA ASP A 155 7.47 0.44 23.08
C ASP A 155 6.78 1.68 23.69
N LYS A 156 6.59 1.68 25.01
CA LYS A 156 5.86 2.73 25.73
C LYS A 156 6.71 3.98 25.89
N ASN A 157 6.36 5.03 25.16
CA ASN A 157 6.77 6.39 25.48
C ASN A 157 5.61 7.13 26.13
N GLU A 158 5.89 8.05 27.07
CA GLU A 158 4.86 8.88 27.76
C GLU A 158 3.97 9.67 26.79
N LYS A 159 4.39 9.85 25.53
CA LYS A 159 3.64 10.56 24.49
C LYS A 159 2.66 9.68 23.70
N ASP A 160 2.73 8.37 23.86
CA ASP A 160 1.94 7.41 23.08
C ASP A 160 0.57 7.09 23.72
N THR A 161 0.22 7.74 24.83
CA THR A 161 -1.09 7.63 25.50
C THR A 161 -2.27 8.11 24.64
N ILE A 162 -2.00 8.68 23.48
CA ILE A 162 -3.02 9.23 22.56
C ILE A 162 -3.63 8.14 21.65
N LEU A 163 -3.01 6.97 21.52
CA LEU A 163 -3.37 5.95 20.51
C LEU A 163 -4.25 4.80 20.98
N GLY A 164 -5.03 5.00 22.05
CA GLY A 164 -5.97 3.96 22.51
C GLY A 164 -5.35 2.88 23.40
N GLY A 165 -6.19 2.12 24.08
CA GLY A 165 -5.77 1.19 25.12
C GLY A 165 -4.90 0.03 24.61
N MET A 166 -3.89 -0.33 25.38
CA MET A 166 -2.89 -1.39 25.09
C MET A 166 -3.45 -2.83 25.04
N GLU A 167 -4.75 -2.99 25.13
CA GLU A 167 -5.42 -4.29 24.99
C GLU A 167 -5.60 -4.69 23.52
N GLU A 168 -5.35 -3.76 22.59
CA GLU A 168 -5.48 -4.00 21.15
C GLU A 168 -4.38 -4.93 20.65
N PHE A 169 -4.73 -5.74 19.64
CA PHE A 169 -3.84 -6.67 18.93
C PHE A 169 -3.37 -7.90 19.74
N LYS A 170 -3.97 -8.20 20.91
CA LYS A 170 -3.66 -9.42 21.68
C LYS A 170 -4.38 -10.67 21.16
N ASP A 171 -5.43 -10.52 20.37
CA ASP A 171 -6.25 -11.59 19.82
C ASP A 171 -5.61 -12.26 18.58
N THR A 172 -4.31 -12.54 18.67
CA THR A 172 -3.48 -13.17 17.66
C THR A 172 -2.65 -14.31 18.22
N SER A 173 -2.13 -15.16 17.36
CA SER A 173 -1.13 -16.19 17.69
C SER A 173 -0.44 -16.70 16.43
N VAL A 174 0.73 -17.31 16.58
CA VAL A 174 1.43 -17.99 15.50
C VAL A 174 0.52 -19.00 14.80
N GLN A 175 -0.29 -19.73 15.55
CA GLN A 175 -1.20 -20.76 15.01
C GLN A 175 -2.30 -20.14 14.12
N ILE A 176 -2.85 -18.99 14.51
CA ILE A 176 -3.85 -18.27 13.70
C ILE A 176 -3.24 -17.84 12.37
N VAL A 177 -2.04 -17.30 12.40
CA VAL A 177 -1.32 -16.83 11.22
C VAL A 177 -0.95 -17.99 10.29
N MET A 178 -0.32 -19.02 10.83
CA MET A 178 0.14 -20.16 10.03
C MET A 178 -1.00 -20.95 9.34
N LYS A 179 -2.20 -20.95 9.91
CA LYS A 179 -3.39 -21.56 9.27
C LYS A 179 -3.82 -20.87 7.99
N LYS A 180 -3.41 -19.62 7.77
CA LYS A 180 -3.75 -18.82 6.57
C LYS A 180 -2.72 -18.94 5.45
N MET A 181 -1.54 -19.49 5.76
CA MET A 181 -0.47 -19.63 4.78
C MET A 181 -0.78 -20.74 3.77
N ILE A 182 -0.62 -20.44 2.49
CA ILE A 182 -0.77 -21.43 1.40
C ILE A 182 0.44 -22.34 1.34
N GLU A 183 1.66 -21.75 1.50
CA GLU A 183 2.92 -22.49 1.58
C GLU A 183 3.58 -22.25 2.94
N PRO A 184 3.15 -22.96 4.01
CA PRO A 184 3.66 -22.74 5.35
C PRO A 184 5.15 -23.11 5.51
N ASN A 185 5.70 -23.98 4.63
CA ASN A 185 7.10 -24.37 4.69
C ASN A 185 8.06 -23.24 4.28
N SER A 186 7.58 -22.25 3.52
CA SER A 186 8.37 -21.08 3.16
C SER A 186 8.34 -19.98 4.23
N VAL A 187 7.53 -20.13 5.29
CA VAL A 187 7.35 -19.12 6.33
C VAL A 187 8.30 -19.32 7.50
N ILE A 188 9.00 -18.27 7.90
CA ILE A 188 9.93 -18.24 9.02
C ILE A 188 9.40 -17.27 10.08
N VAL A 189 8.80 -17.83 11.13
CA VAL A 189 8.25 -17.01 12.23
C VAL A 189 9.37 -16.59 13.18
N LYS A 190 9.45 -15.30 13.43
CA LYS A 190 10.36 -14.63 14.36
C LYS A 190 9.56 -14.02 15.50
N LYS A 191 9.01 -14.91 16.38
CA LYS A 191 8.23 -14.46 17.54
C LYS A 191 9.12 -13.76 18.56
N GLY A 192 8.72 -12.57 18.97
CA GLY A 192 9.35 -11.78 20.00
C GLY A 192 9.54 -10.32 19.62
N TYR A 193 10.26 -9.61 20.48
CA TYR A 193 10.49 -8.19 20.30
C TYR A 193 11.49 -7.91 19.16
N PHE A 194 11.12 -7.05 18.23
CA PHE A 194 12.03 -6.50 17.24
C PHE A 194 12.77 -5.28 17.86
N PRO A 195 14.12 -5.13 17.73
CA PRO A 195 15.01 -5.78 16.73
C PRO A 195 15.70 -7.07 17.20
N ASP A 196 15.45 -7.57 18.42
CA ASP A 196 16.17 -8.74 18.94
C ASP A 196 15.96 -9.98 18.07
N THR A 197 14.76 -10.16 17.55
CA THR A 197 14.40 -11.27 16.66
C THR A 197 15.03 -11.21 15.28
N ALA A 198 15.59 -10.06 14.89
CA ALA A 198 16.29 -9.88 13.62
C ALA A 198 17.80 -10.13 13.71
N LYS A 199 18.35 -10.32 14.93
CA LYS A 199 19.79 -10.55 15.13
C LYS A 199 20.26 -11.82 14.41
N GLY A 200 21.39 -11.72 13.71
CA GLY A 200 22.02 -12.85 13.00
C GLY A 200 21.31 -13.27 11.71
N ILE A 201 20.38 -12.50 11.21
CA ILE A 201 19.78 -12.75 9.89
C ILE A 201 20.70 -12.14 8.83
N GLU A 202 21.24 -13.01 7.97
CA GLU A 202 22.08 -12.66 6.81
C GLU A 202 21.31 -12.98 5.52
N GLU A 203 20.15 -12.38 5.36
CA GLU A 203 19.26 -12.61 4.21
C GLU A 203 19.17 -11.35 3.36
N LYS A 204 19.04 -11.50 2.04
CA LYS A 204 18.64 -10.41 1.14
C LYS A 204 17.12 -10.39 1.02
N PHE A 205 16.54 -9.22 1.13
CA PHE A 205 15.11 -9.06 1.03
C PHE A 205 14.74 -8.31 -0.25
N CYS A 206 13.80 -8.85 -1.02
CA CYS A 206 13.23 -8.16 -2.18
C CYS A 206 11.99 -7.33 -1.80
N PHE A 207 11.39 -7.61 -0.65
CA PHE A 207 10.23 -6.88 -0.14
C PHE A 207 10.21 -6.88 1.39
N VAL A 208 9.96 -5.71 1.98
CA VAL A 208 9.76 -5.56 3.43
C VAL A 208 8.52 -4.71 3.67
N SER A 209 7.55 -5.25 4.40
CA SER A 209 6.39 -4.52 4.92
C SER A 209 6.63 -4.15 6.37
N ILE A 210 6.34 -2.90 6.73
CA ILE A 210 6.47 -2.40 8.10
C ILE A 210 5.10 -1.84 8.49
N ASP A 211 4.45 -2.51 9.44
CA ASP A 211 3.14 -2.13 9.96
C ASP A 211 3.18 -2.09 11.49
N VAL A 212 3.94 -1.14 12.01
CA VAL A 212 4.11 -0.94 13.44
C VAL A 212 3.72 0.49 13.83
N VAL A 213 3.13 0.64 15.00
CA VAL A 213 2.58 1.91 15.48
C VAL A 213 3.69 2.86 15.96
N TYR A 214 4.82 2.35 16.46
CA TYR A 214 5.82 3.14 17.12
C TYR A 214 6.96 3.60 16.19
N ILE A 215 7.20 4.93 16.15
CA ILE A 215 8.20 5.57 15.27
C ILE A 215 9.62 5.05 15.52
N ASN A 216 9.98 4.74 16.75
CA ASN A 216 11.31 4.24 17.08
C ASN A 216 11.63 2.91 16.39
N LEU A 217 10.62 2.05 16.18
CA LEU A 217 10.79 0.80 15.45
C LEU A 217 11.09 1.04 13.97
N HIS A 218 10.51 2.07 13.35
CA HIS A 218 10.82 2.43 11.95
C HIS A 218 12.29 2.77 11.74
N ILE A 219 12.91 3.55 12.64
CA ILE A 219 14.33 3.92 12.55
C ILE A 219 15.23 2.68 12.67
N MET A 220 14.90 1.75 13.57
CA MET A 220 15.65 0.50 13.76
C MET A 220 15.56 -0.41 12.53
N VAL A 221 14.41 -0.47 11.88
CA VAL A 221 14.20 -1.24 10.63
C VAL A 221 15.17 -0.78 9.54
N TRP A 222 15.30 0.54 9.34
CA TRP A 222 16.24 1.11 8.38
C TRP A 222 17.66 0.61 8.59
N SER A 223 18.11 0.57 9.84
CA SER A 223 19.47 0.13 10.17
C SER A 223 19.72 -1.36 9.93
N ILE A 224 18.69 -2.19 9.98
CA ILE A 224 18.82 -3.65 9.87
C ILE A 224 18.63 -4.12 8.43
N PHE A 225 17.55 -3.66 7.76
CA PHE A 225 17.20 -4.15 6.42
C PHE A 225 17.96 -3.44 5.28
N ILE A 226 18.58 -2.27 5.53
CA ILE A 226 19.31 -1.50 4.49
C ILE A 226 20.82 -1.67 4.59
N ARG A 227 21.37 -2.20 5.68
CA ARG A 227 22.81 -2.45 5.80
C ARG A 227 23.27 -3.46 4.75
N GLY A 228 24.03 -2.97 3.77
CA GLY A 228 24.70 -3.81 2.76
C GLY A 228 24.06 -3.79 1.38
N TYR A 229 23.09 -2.92 1.14
CA TYR A 229 22.49 -2.77 -0.18
C TYR A 229 22.99 -1.50 -0.89
N LEU A 230 23.41 -1.64 -2.14
CA LEU A 230 23.51 -0.52 -3.07
C LEU A 230 22.08 -0.12 -3.46
N MET A 231 21.81 1.18 -3.54
CA MET A 231 20.45 1.74 -3.75
C MET A 231 19.75 1.28 -5.04
N GLU A 232 20.46 0.59 -5.93
CA GLU A 232 19.95 0.11 -7.22
C GLU A 232 19.21 -1.25 -7.14
N ASP A 233 19.37 -2.01 -6.03
CA ASP A 233 18.88 -3.39 -5.92
C ASP A 233 17.68 -3.55 -4.98
N ILE A 234 17.17 -2.50 -4.37
CA ILE A 234 16.09 -2.57 -3.39
C ILE A 234 14.91 -1.73 -3.83
N PHE A 235 13.81 -2.42 -4.15
CA PHE A 235 12.49 -1.82 -3.95
C PHE A 235 12.11 -1.97 -2.47
N LEU A 236 12.64 -1.09 -1.62
CA LEU A 236 12.14 -0.93 -0.27
C LEU A 236 10.83 -0.15 -0.33
N PHE A 237 9.72 -0.84 -0.44
CA PHE A 237 8.43 -0.23 -0.26
C PHE A 237 8.11 -0.23 1.24
N MET A 238 8.44 0.86 1.90
CA MET A 238 7.84 1.18 3.18
C MET A 238 6.39 1.57 2.95
N ILE A 239 5.47 0.71 3.37
CA ILE A 239 4.11 1.14 3.64
C ILE A 239 4.16 1.80 5.01
N LEU A 240 4.53 3.07 5.03
CA LEU A 240 4.36 3.91 6.19
C LEU A 240 2.86 4.25 6.27
N ILE A 241 2.09 3.47 7.00
CA ILE A 241 0.78 3.93 7.45
C ILE A 241 1.07 4.89 8.61
N LEU A 242 1.39 6.12 8.28
CA LEU A 242 1.24 7.22 9.21
C LEU A 242 -0.26 7.38 9.42
N ILE A 243 -0.78 6.79 10.50
CA ILE A 243 -2.02 7.27 11.10
C ILE A 243 -1.64 8.62 11.72
N ILE A 244 -1.63 9.66 10.89
CA ILE A 244 -1.68 11.03 11.41
C ILE A 244 -3.10 11.15 11.93
N GLY A 245 -3.23 11.07 13.24
CA GLY A 245 -4.43 11.50 13.92
C GLY A 245 -4.67 12.96 13.53
N LEU A 246 -5.69 13.17 12.70
CA LEU A 246 -6.29 14.48 12.53
C LEU A 246 -7.02 14.77 13.85
N VAL A 247 -6.46 15.68 14.64
CA VAL A 247 -7.17 16.47 15.64
C VAL A 247 -7.78 17.64 14.92
#